data_8ed792649ef5cbe161d628149a398e99
#
_entry.id   8ed792649ef5cbe161d628149a398e99
#
_cell.length_a   1.000
_cell.length_b   1.000
_cell.length_c   1.000
_cell.angle_alpha   90.00
_cell.angle_beta   90.00
_cell.angle_gamma   90.00
#
_symmetry.space_group_name_H-M   'P 1'
#
loop_
_entity.id
_entity.type
_entity.pdbx_description
1 polymer ?
#
loop_
_entity_poly.entity_id
_entity_poly.type
_entity_poly.pdbx_seq_one_letter_code
_entity_poly.pdbx_strand_id
1 'polypeptide(L)'
;ALWSLLGQRGVDMLAWESFGSGWITDVQKQLKLDNVNTLTADYGKLPDLSSVNFANDVVFTWNGTTSGVKVTNGDWIPSDREGLTICDATSAAFAMDLPWDKLDVVTWSWQKVMGGEGAHGMIVLSPRAIERLESYTPSWPLPKIFRLTKGGKLIKGIFSGATINTI
;
A
#
# COMPACT_ATOMS: atom_id res chain seq x y z
N ALA A 1 -3.35 5.30 -2.03
CA ALA A 1 -3.63 4.36 -0.95
C ALA A 1 -3.42 5.01 0.41
N LEU A 2 -2.20 5.42 0.77
CA LEU A 2 -1.82 5.86 2.12
C LEU A 2 -2.74 6.96 2.68
N TRP A 3 -2.90 8.08 1.93
CA TRP A 3 -3.72 9.23 2.37
C TRP A 3 -5.17 8.89 2.69
N SER A 4 -5.73 7.87 2.04
CA SER A 4 -7.16 7.54 2.18
C SER A 4 -7.44 6.45 3.21
N LEU A 5 -6.43 5.64 3.56
CA LEU A 5 -6.64 4.42 4.32
C LEU A 5 -5.96 4.40 5.69
N LEU A 6 -4.83 5.12 5.84
CA LEU A 6 -4.08 5.14 7.10
C LEU A 6 -4.65 6.11 8.13
N GLY A 7 -4.26 5.92 9.39
CA GLY A 7 -4.55 6.81 10.51
C GLY A 7 -5.59 6.30 11.50
N GLN A 8 -6.34 5.25 11.17
CA GLN A 8 -7.26 4.63 12.12
C GLN A 8 -6.52 3.72 13.11
N ARG A 9 -5.40 3.15 12.68
CA ARG A 9 -4.53 2.26 13.46
C ARG A 9 -3.10 2.75 13.41
N GLY A 10 -2.22 2.18 14.23
CA GLY A 10 -0.79 2.29 14.03
C GLY A 10 -0.37 1.69 12.69
N VAL A 11 0.83 1.97 12.25
CA VAL A 11 1.33 1.51 10.96
C VAL A 11 2.69 0.86 11.11
N ASP A 12 2.85 -0.36 10.63
CA ASP A 12 4.13 -1.00 10.42
C ASP A 12 4.56 -0.79 8.96
N MET A 13 5.65 -0.02 8.79
CA MET A 13 6.20 0.32 7.49
C MET A 13 7.46 -0.50 7.23
N LEU A 14 7.43 -1.35 6.22
CA LEU A 14 8.57 -2.19 5.86
C LEU A 14 9.30 -1.61 4.65
N ALA A 15 10.62 -1.45 4.75
CA ALA A 15 11.44 -0.97 3.65
C ALA A 15 12.84 -1.59 3.65
N TRP A 16 13.31 -1.99 2.47
CA TRP A 16 14.63 -2.52 2.22
C TRP A 16 15.24 -1.99 0.91
N GLU A 17 14.65 -0.89 0.43
CA GLU A 17 15.11 -0.20 -0.78
C GLU A 17 14.48 1.19 -0.89
N SER A 18 14.84 1.93 -1.94
CA SER A 18 14.52 3.36 -2.05
C SER A 18 13.03 3.68 -2.17
N PHE A 19 12.23 2.84 -2.85
CA PHE A 19 10.79 3.12 -3.03
C PHE A 19 10.01 2.90 -1.73
N GLY A 20 10.28 1.82 -1.02
CA GLY A 20 9.70 1.60 0.31
C GLY A 20 10.11 2.70 1.30
N SER A 21 11.35 3.14 1.26
CA SER A 21 11.83 4.26 2.09
C SER A 21 11.13 5.57 1.75
N GLY A 22 10.80 5.79 0.47
CA GLY A 22 9.99 6.93 0.04
C GLY A 22 8.61 6.93 0.69
N TRP A 23 7.96 5.77 0.76
CA TRP A 23 6.66 5.64 1.41
C TRP A 23 6.72 5.87 2.92
N ILE A 24 7.79 5.43 3.59
CA ILE A 24 8.03 5.77 5.01
C ILE A 24 8.11 7.29 5.18
N THR A 25 8.87 7.95 4.30
CA THR A 25 9.00 9.41 4.31
C THR A 25 7.66 10.11 4.16
N ASP A 26 6.81 9.64 3.25
CA ASP A 26 5.46 10.20 3.05
C ASP A 26 4.60 10.06 4.31
N VAL A 27 4.60 8.90 4.92
CA VAL A 27 3.81 8.65 6.14
C VAL A 27 4.30 9.50 7.31
N GLN A 28 5.61 9.59 7.51
CA GLN A 28 6.21 10.33 8.63
C GLN A 28 6.23 11.84 8.41
N LYS A 29 6.54 12.31 7.21
CA LYS A 29 6.77 13.73 6.95
C LYS A 29 5.56 14.46 6.37
N GLN A 30 4.76 13.79 5.54
CA GLN A 30 3.60 14.38 4.89
C GLN A 30 2.31 14.11 5.68
N LEU A 31 2.03 12.87 6.02
CA LEU A 31 0.87 12.52 6.83
C LEU A 31 1.09 12.80 8.32
N LYS A 32 2.34 12.84 8.77
CA LYS A 32 2.75 13.13 10.16
C LYS A 32 2.06 12.20 11.17
N LEU A 33 2.01 10.91 10.85
CA LEU A 33 1.47 9.92 11.78
C LEU A 33 2.45 9.70 12.94
N ASP A 34 1.91 9.69 14.16
CA ASP A 34 2.72 9.52 15.37
C ASP A 34 3.03 8.04 15.66
N ASN A 35 2.07 7.15 15.39
CA ASN A 35 2.22 5.72 15.67
C ASN A 35 2.69 4.96 14.43
N VAL A 36 3.96 5.14 14.08
CA VAL A 36 4.62 4.50 12.95
C VAL A 36 5.81 3.70 13.43
N ASN A 37 5.74 2.38 13.27
CA ASN A 37 6.86 1.47 13.46
C ASN A 37 7.54 1.23 12.10
N THR A 38 8.86 1.32 12.04
CA THR A 38 9.63 1.12 10.81
C THR A 38 10.52 -0.12 10.92
N LEU A 39 10.33 -1.05 10.02
CA LEU A 39 11.10 -2.28 9.90
C LEU A 39 11.93 -2.18 8.62
N THR A 40 13.23 -1.95 8.80
CA THR A 40 14.15 -1.71 7.66
C THR A 40 15.25 -2.75 7.60
N ALA A 41 15.81 -2.93 6.42
CA ALA A 41 16.98 -3.75 6.19
C ALA A 41 17.89 -3.09 5.15
N ASP A 42 19.16 -3.51 5.15
CA ASP A 42 20.13 -3.12 4.14
C ASP A 42 19.77 -3.69 2.77
N TYR A 43 20.29 -3.09 1.72
CA TYR A 43 20.18 -3.63 0.38
C TYR A 43 20.63 -5.10 0.34
N GLY A 44 19.86 -5.93 -0.34
CA GLY A 44 20.11 -7.37 -0.43
C GLY A 44 19.52 -8.21 0.69
N LYS A 45 18.83 -7.59 1.67
CA LYS A 45 18.21 -8.28 2.80
C LYS A 45 16.74 -7.88 2.96
N LEU A 46 15.93 -8.77 3.53
CA LEU A 46 14.60 -8.44 4.03
C LEU A 46 14.69 -8.05 5.51
N PRO A 47 13.81 -7.15 6.00
CA PRO A 47 13.63 -6.96 7.42
C PRO A 47 13.06 -8.25 8.06
N ASP A 48 13.14 -8.33 9.38
CA ASP A 48 12.55 -9.46 10.11
C ASP A 48 11.01 -9.39 10.04
N LEU A 49 10.44 -10.19 9.16
CA LEU A 49 8.99 -10.26 8.94
C LEU A 49 8.23 -10.84 10.15
N SER A 50 8.91 -11.58 11.04
CA SER A 50 8.30 -12.13 12.25
C SER A 50 8.02 -11.08 13.33
N SER A 51 8.65 -9.91 13.21
CA SER A 51 8.46 -8.77 14.12
C SER A 51 7.31 -7.84 13.74
N VAL A 52 6.59 -8.11 12.64
CA VAL A 52 5.47 -7.30 12.17
C VAL A 52 4.28 -7.42 13.12
N ASN A 53 3.73 -6.28 13.53
CA ASN A 53 2.54 -6.23 14.35
C ASN A 53 1.27 -6.09 13.48
N PHE A 54 0.56 -7.18 13.29
CA PHE A 54 -0.65 -7.22 12.47
C PHE A 54 -1.92 -6.63 13.13
N ALA A 55 -1.83 -6.09 14.34
CA ALA A 55 -2.85 -5.19 14.88
C ALA A 55 -2.77 -3.80 14.22
N ASN A 56 -1.60 -3.44 13.68
CA ASN A 56 -1.37 -2.26 12.88
C ASN A 56 -1.70 -2.50 11.40
N ASP A 57 -1.90 -1.43 10.65
CA ASP A 57 -1.86 -1.51 9.19
C ASP A 57 -0.41 -1.77 8.75
N VAL A 58 -0.21 -2.65 7.79
CA VAL A 58 1.13 -3.04 7.33
C VAL A 58 1.33 -2.56 5.90
N VAL A 59 2.40 -1.78 5.69
CA VAL A 59 2.72 -1.20 4.37
C VAL A 59 4.07 -1.70 3.91
N PHE A 60 4.14 -2.27 2.72
CA PHE A 60 5.37 -2.82 2.17
C PHE A 60 5.36 -2.87 0.63
N THR A 61 6.54 -3.02 0.02
CA THR A 61 6.69 -3.36 -1.38
C THR A 61 6.78 -4.88 -1.53
N TRP A 62 6.15 -5.48 -2.56
CA TRP A 62 6.30 -6.93 -2.79
C TRP A 62 7.75 -7.31 -3.11
N ASN A 63 8.39 -6.47 -3.90
CA ASN A 63 9.81 -6.60 -4.18
C ASN A 63 10.48 -5.23 -4.20
N GLY A 64 11.69 -5.18 -3.65
CA GLY A 64 12.54 -4.01 -3.71
C GLY A 64 13.22 -3.90 -5.05
N THR A 65 12.70 -3.06 -5.93
CA THR A 65 13.20 -2.92 -7.30
C THR A 65 14.70 -2.57 -7.36
N THR A 66 15.15 -1.70 -6.48
CA THR A 66 16.55 -1.25 -6.46
C THR A 66 17.49 -2.22 -5.74
N SER A 67 16.96 -3.06 -4.85
CA SER A 67 17.76 -4.04 -4.11
C SER A 67 17.72 -5.45 -4.72
N GLY A 68 16.75 -5.72 -5.61
CA GLY A 68 16.55 -7.05 -6.19
C GLY A 68 15.98 -8.10 -5.22
N VAL A 69 15.53 -7.69 -4.03
CA VAL A 69 15.01 -8.59 -2.99
C VAL A 69 13.50 -8.52 -2.93
N LYS A 70 12.85 -9.67 -2.87
CA LYS A 70 11.39 -9.77 -2.74
C LYS A 70 11.00 -10.56 -1.50
N VAL A 71 9.78 -10.37 -1.01
CA VAL A 71 9.18 -11.30 -0.05
C VAL A 71 9.00 -12.67 -0.71
N THR A 72 9.20 -13.74 0.06
CA THR A 72 9.19 -15.09 -0.51
C THR A 72 7.78 -15.50 -0.95
N ASN A 73 6.81 -15.26 -0.07
CA ASN A 73 5.40 -15.62 -0.25
C ASN A 73 4.54 -14.81 0.74
N GLY A 74 3.27 -15.16 0.88
CA GLY A 74 2.34 -14.52 1.82
C GLY A 74 2.19 -15.24 3.17
N ASP A 75 2.98 -16.26 3.48
CA ASP A 75 2.78 -17.09 4.67
C ASP A 75 3.01 -16.34 5.98
N TRP A 76 3.85 -15.30 5.95
CA TRP A 76 4.10 -14.42 7.09
C TRP A 76 2.92 -13.52 7.45
N ILE A 77 1.91 -13.41 6.56
CA ILE A 77 0.71 -12.58 6.78
C ILE A 77 -0.40 -13.47 7.35
N PRO A 78 -0.81 -13.29 8.62
CA PRO A 78 -1.87 -14.08 9.21
C PRO A 78 -3.24 -13.77 8.62
N SER A 79 -4.12 -14.77 8.59
CA SER A 79 -5.47 -14.61 8.02
C SER A 79 -6.41 -13.83 8.95
N ASP A 80 -6.16 -13.88 10.26
CA ASP A 80 -6.92 -13.23 11.32
C ASP A 80 -6.39 -11.85 11.73
N ARG A 81 -5.53 -11.25 10.89
CA ARG A 81 -4.97 -9.92 11.12
C ARG A 81 -6.05 -8.87 11.31
N GLU A 82 -5.81 -7.92 12.21
CA GLU A 82 -6.73 -6.81 12.45
C GLU A 82 -6.51 -5.65 11.48
N GLY A 83 -5.24 -5.29 11.23
CA GLY A 83 -4.86 -4.22 10.33
C GLY A 83 -5.01 -4.60 8.85
N LEU A 84 -4.92 -3.62 7.98
CA LEU A 84 -4.89 -3.82 6.53
C LEU A 84 -3.46 -4.08 6.06
N THR A 85 -3.32 -4.95 5.08
CA THR A 85 -2.06 -5.14 4.35
C THR A 85 -2.11 -4.35 3.04
N ILE A 86 -1.19 -3.39 2.91
CA ILE A 86 -1.09 -2.46 1.79
C ILE A 86 0.22 -2.73 1.06
N CYS A 87 0.13 -3.25 -0.14
CA CYS A 87 1.27 -3.70 -0.92
C CYS A 87 1.46 -2.87 -2.18
N ASP A 88 2.65 -2.30 -2.35
CA ASP A 88 3.11 -1.85 -3.66
C ASP A 88 3.62 -3.05 -4.45
N ALA A 89 2.91 -3.40 -5.49
CA ALA A 89 3.25 -4.49 -6.40
C ALA A 89 3.63 -3.98 -7.80
N THR A 90 4.11 -2.76 -7.91
CA THR A 90 4.40 -2.14 -9.21
C THR A 90 5.29 -2.99 -10.09
N SER A 91 6.30 -3.64 -9.53
CA SER A 91 7.18 -4.53 -10.30
C SER A 91 6.78 -6.01 -10.22
N ALA A 92 5.81 -6.35 -9.38
CA ALA A 92 5.38 -7.73 -9.16
C ALA A 92 4.10 -8.09 -9.89
N ALA A 93 3.16 -7.15 -10.00
CA ALA A 93 1.88 -7.41 -10.63
C ALA A 93 2.06 -7.94 -12.06
N PHE A 94 1.40 -9.06 -12.36
CA PHE A 94 1.49 -9.82 -13.61
C PHE A 94 2.83 -10.51 -13.90
N ALA A 95 3.85 -10.33 -13.05
CA ALA A 95 5.14 -11.01 -13.16
C ALA A 95 5.33 -12.07 -12.09
N MET A 96 4.63 -11.96 -10.98
CA MET A 96 4.78 -12.83 -9.82
C MET A 96 3.41 -13.25 -9.28
N ASP A 97 3.35 -14.42 -8.66
CA ASP A 97 2.16 -14.84 -7.92
C ASP A 97 2.01 -14.00 -6.66
N LEU A 98 0.85 -13.37 -6.52
CA LEU A 98 0.49 -12.57 -5.36
C LEU A 98 -0.57 -13.30 -4.54
N PRO A 99 -0.43 -13.37 -3.20
CA PRO A 99 -1.43 -13.99 -2.33
C PRO A 99 -2.61 -13.04 -2.12
N TRP A 100 -3.51 -12.96 -3.09
CA TRP A 100 -4.61 -11.98 -3.12
C TRP A 100 -5.51 -12.04 -1.88
N ASP A 101 -5.66 -13.21 -1.26
CA ASP A 101 -6.40 -13.41 -0.02
C ASP A 101 -5.71 -12.80 1.21
N LYS A 102 -4.42 -12.52 1.10
CA LYS A 102 -3.60 -11.91 2.15
C LYS A 102 -3.37 -10.41 1.97
N LEU A 103 -3.75 -9.84 0.83
CA LEU A 103 -3.50 -8.45 0.48
C LEU A 103 -4.81 -7.66 0.45
N ASP A 104 -4.93 -6.66 1.30
CA ASP A 104 -6.14 -5.83 1.37
C ASP A 104 -6.12 -4.69 0.36
N VAL A 105 -4.93 -4.17 0.06
CA VAL A 105 -4.72 -3.12 -0.93
C VAL A 105 -3.50 -3.47 -1.75
N VAL A 106 -3.67 -3.55 -3.04
CA VAL A 106 -2.55 -3.75 -3.98
C VAL A 106 -2.51 -2.59 -4.95
N THR A 107 -1.34 -1.94 -5.06
CA THR A 107 -1.15 -0.85 -6.01
C THR A 107 -0.06 -1.20 -7.01
N TRP A 108 -0.22 -0.75 -8.25
CA TRP A 108 0.82 -0.82 -9.26
C TRP A 108 0.58 0.24 -10.33
N SER A 109 1.56 0.45 -11.18
CA SER A 109 1.40 1.25 -12.38
C SER A 109 1.87 0.50 -13.64
N TRP A 110 1.53 1.01 -14.81
CA TRP A 110 1.59 0.25 -16.06
C TRP A 110 2.99 0.11 -16.67
N GLN A 111 3.96 0.88 -16.20
CA GLN A 111 5.30 0.94 -16.81
C GLN A 111 6.17 -0.30 -16.62
N LYS A 112 5.69 -1.33 -15.95
CA LYS A 112 6.42 -2.58 -15.77
C LYS A 112 5.87 -3.65 -16.71
N VAL A 113 5.35 -4.74 -16.21
CA VAL A 113 4.91 -5.89 -17.02
C VAL A 113 3.81 -5.55 -18.02
N MET A 114 2.94 -4.61 -17.69
CA MET A 114 1.90 -4.17 -18.62
C MET A 114 2.43 -3.35 -19.82
N GLY A 115 3.69 -2.91 -19.78
CA GLY A 115 4.36 -2.26 -20.90
C GLY A 115 3.87 -0.88 -21.29
N GLY A 116 3.09 -0.24 -20.42
CA GLY A 116 2.57 1.11 -20.65
C GLY A 116 3.41 2.22 -20.04
N GLU A 117 2.88 3.42 -20.08
CA GLU A 117 3.46 4.60 -19.44
C GLU A 117 3.27 4.58 -17.92
N GLY A 118 4.15 5.24 -17.18
CA GLY A 118 4.07 5.36 -15.73
C GLY A 118 2.95 6.24 -15.17
N ALA A 119 2.13 6.83 -16.05
CA ALA A 119 1.08 7.77 -15.67
C ALA A 119 -0.16 7.12 -15.07
N HIS A 120 -0.37 5.81 -15.27
CA HIS A 120 -1.58 5.12 -14.87
C HIS A 120 -1.33 4.28 -13.64
N GLY A 121 -1.92 4.71 -12.52
CA GLY A 121 -1.92 3.94 -11.28
C GLY A 121 -3.18 3.09 -11.15
N MET A 122 -2.99 1.86 -10.73
CA MET A 122 -4.05 0.90 -10.44
C MET A 122 -4.10 0.64 -8.94
N ILE A 123 -5.30 0.40 -8.43
CA ILE A 123 -5.52 -0.01 -7.05
C ILE A 123 -6.59 -1.09 -6.99
N VAL A 124 -6.29 -2.18 -6.32
CA VAL A 124 -7.23 -3.25 -5.98
C VAL A 124 -7.49 -3.17 -4.49
N LEU A 125 -8.75 -3.28 -4.11
CA LEU A 125 -9.21 -3.17 -2.73
C LEU A 125 -9.96 -4.44 -2.33
N SER A 126 -9.60 -5.02 -1.18
CA SER A 126 -10.39 -6.07 -0.56
C SER A 126 -11.69 -5.52 0.03
N PRO A 127 -12.67 -6.36 0.35
CA PRO A 127 -13.86 -5.93 1.08
C PRO A 127 -13.53 -5.20 2.39
N ARG A 128 -12.49 -5.63 3.13
CA ARG A 128 -12.02 -4.99 4.35
C ARG A 128 -11.49 -3.57 4.10
N ALA A 129 -10.75 -3.39 3.01
CA ALA A 129 -10.26 -2.06 2.63
C ALA A 129 -11.41 -1.12 2.20
N ILE A 130 -12.44 -1.66 1.53
CA ILE A 130 -13.63 -0.90 1.17
C ILE A 130 -14.40 -0.49 2.44
N GLU A 131 -14.59 -1.41 3.37
CA GLU A 131 -15.23 -1.12 4.66
C GLU A 131 -14.48 0.00 5.42
N ARG A 132 -13.14 -0.07 5.46
CA ARG A 132 -12.31 1.00 6.03
C ARG A 132 -12.57 2.34 5.35
N LEU A 133 -12.58 2.40 4.03
CA LEU A 133 -12.82 3.63 3.28
C LEU A 133 -14.22 4.22 3.50
N GLU A 134 -15.22 3.39 3.76
CA GLU A 134 -16.60 3.82 3.99
C GLU A 134 -16.89 4.18 5.46
N SER A 135 -16.14 3.63 6.40
CA SER A 135 -16.37 3.82 7.84
C SER A 135 -15.42 4.82 8.50
N TYR A 136 -14.28 5.12 7.87
CA TYR A 136 -13.26 5.99 8.43
C TYR A 136 -12.96 7.19 7.55
N THR A 137 -12.80 8.35 8.17
CA THR A 137 -12.36 9.58 7.49
C THR A 137 -11.04 10.02 8.12
N PRO A 138 -9.97 10.17 7.33
CA PRO A 138 -8.69 10.67 7.82
C PRO A 138 -8.82 12.06 8.46
N SER A 139 -8.01 12.32 9.48
CA SER A 139 -8.02 13.60 10.20
C SER A 139 -7.38 14.76 9.42
N TRP A 140 -6.64 14.45 8.36
CA TRP A 140 -5.98 15.43 7.50
C TRP A 140 -6.84 15.77 6.27
N PRO A 141 -6.64 16.95 5.67
CA PRO A 141 -7.28 17.30 4.42
C PRO A 141 -6.90 16.31 3.31
N LEU A 142 -7.91 15.71 2.68
CA LEU A 142 -7.68 14.77 1.59
C LEU A 142 -7.80 15.47 0.23
N PRO A 143 -6.70 15.61 -0.51
CA PRO A 143 -6.74 16.15 -1.87
C PRO A 143 -7.73 15.40 -2.76
N LYS A 144 -8.39 16.11 -3.67
CA LYS A 144 -9.41 15.52 -4.53
C LYS A 144 -8.91 14.26 -5.27
N ILE A 145 -7.67 14.29 -5.72
CA ILE A 145 -7.04 13.19 -6.44
C ILE A 145 -6.91 11.90 -5.61
N PHE A 146 -6.86 12.01 -4.29
CA PHE A 146 -6.75 10.85 -3.39
C PHE A 146 -8.09 10.39 -2.83
N ARG A 147 -9.20 11.05 -3.18
CA ARG A 147 -10.52 10.69 -2.68
C ARG A 147 -11.05 9.49 -3.43
N LEU A 148 -11.23 8.40 -2.71
CA LEU A 148 -11.81 7.16 -3.22
C LEU A 148 -13.29 7.02 -2.86
N THR A 149 -13.82 7.94 -2.05
CA THR A 149 -15.22 7.92 -1.62
C THR A 149 -15.94 9.23 -1.97
N LYS A 150 -17.24 9.13 -2.16
CA LYS A 150 -18.15 10.25 -2.31
C LYS A 150 -19.42 9.97 -1.51
N GLY A 151 -19.76 10.87 -0.61
CA GLY A 151 -20.93 10.67 0.27
C GLY A 151 -20.77 9.44 1.18
N GLY A 152 -19.55 9.15 1.65
CA GLY A 152 -19.27 8.00 2.50
C GLY A 152 -19.32 6.65 1.82
N LYS A 153 -19.40 6.61 0.49
CA LYS A 153 -19.41 5.37 -0.30
C LYS A 153 -18.29 5.35 -1.32
N LEU A 154 -17.75 4.17 -1.57
CA LEU A 154 -16.75 3.97 -2.62
C LEU A 154 -17.29 4.47 -3.96
N ILE A 155 -16.49 5.25 -4.65
CA ILE A 155 -16.85 5.72 -5.98
C ILE A 155 -16.83 4.53 -6.92
N LYS A 156 -17.97 4.22 -7.53
CA LYS A 156 -18.08 3.15 -8.54
C LYS A 156 -17.66 3.67 -9.91
N GLY A 157 -16.92 2.86 -10.61
CA GLY A 157 -16.42 3.20 -11.95
C GLY A 157 -15.01 3.72 -11.85
N ILE A 158 -14.44 3.84 -12.92
CA ILE A 158 -13.19 4.24 -12.86
C ILE A 158 -12.88 5.39 -12.90
N PHE A 159 -12.67 5.61 -12.47
CA PHE A 159 -12.08 6.33 -12.25
C PHE A 159 -11.46 6.93 -12.93
N SER A 160 -12.01 7.29 -13.25
CA SER A 160 -11.97 8.36 -12.95
C SER A 160 -10.76 8.84 -12.37
N GLY A 161 -10.46 8.37 -11.40
CA GLY A 161 -9.22 8.73 -10.82
C GLY A 161 -8.11 8.59 -11.76
N ALA A 162 -8.13 7.54 -12.44
CA ALA A 162 -7.10 7.34 -13.43
C ALA A 162 -7.02 8.48 -14.42
N THR A 163 -8.13 8.99 -14.80
CA THR A 163 -8.09 10.10 -15.72
C THR A 163 -7.49 11.35 -15.15
N ILE A 164 -7.64 11.51 -13.87
CA ILE A 164 -7.02 12.65 -13.25
C ILE A 164 -5.53 12.60 -13.37
N ASN A 165 -5.04 11.42 -13.46
CA ASN A 165 -3.64 11.26 -13.41
C ASN A 165 -2.95 11.43 -14.70
N THR A 166 -3.67 11.60 -15.71
CA THR A 166 -3.09 11.85 -17.02
C THR A 166 -2.77 13.31 -17.27
N ILE A 167 -2.87 14.08 -16.23
CA ILE A 167 -2.57 15.50 -16.35
C ILE A 167 -1.15 15.80 -16.01
#